data_93bb668ad9449bf8d0da1eb6cec5b959
#
_entry.id   93bb668ad9449bf8d0da1eb6cec5b959
#
_cell.length_a   1.000
_cell.length_b   1.000
_cell.length_c   1.000
_cell.angle_alpha   90.00
_cell.angle_beta   90.00
_cell.angle_gamma   90.00
#
_symmetry.space_group_name_H-M   'P 1'
#
loop_
_entity.id
_entity.type
_entity.pdbx_description
1 polymer ?
#
loop_
_entity_poly.entity_id
_entity_poly.type
_entity_poly.pdbx_seq_one_letter_code
_entity_poly.pdbx_strand_id
1 'polypeptide(L)'
;MSKCHSHRESDDNYSNVIVIFNPRWRLSLCRDGIQWILQQKEISHGMPWRGVKYFRSKEALLRVCGSLKLLSDEYNRHMIEALPDNITDVAKK
;
A
#
# COMPACT_ATOMS: atom_id res chain seq x y z
N MET A 1 17.42 16.20 -11.49
CA MET A 1 17.09 15.57 -11.41
C MET A 1 16.20 15.21 -10.91
N SER A 2 15.75 15.00 -10.81
CA SER A 2 14.81 14.77 -10.31
C SER A 2 14.54 13.75 -9.81
N LYS A 3 14.14 13.37 -9.11
CA LYS A 3 13.82 12.50 -8.66
C LYS A 3 12.89 12.09 -8.81
N CYS A 4 12.82 11.74 -8.81
CA CYS A 4 11.71 11.38 -9.19
C CYS A 4 11.11 10.15 -8.65
N HIS A 5 9.87 9.92 -8.91
CA HIS A 5 9.18 8.74 -8.44
C HIS A 5 9.48 7.55 -9.33
N SER A 6 9.48 6.37 -8.73
CA SER A 6 9.72 5.13 -9.45
C SER A 6 8.39 4.47 -9.79
N HIS A 7 8.37 3.72 -10.89
CA HIS A 7 7.23 2.88 -11.25
C HIS A 7 7.41 1.44 -10.79
N ARG A 8 8.46 1.16 -10.06
CA ARG A 8 8.72 -0.18 -9.55
C ARG A 8 8.14 -0.32 -8.15
N GLU A 9 7.22 -1.24 -8.00
CA GLU A 9 6.50 -1.42 -6.73
C GLU A 9 7.44 -1.74 -5.58
N SER A 10 8.60 -2.32 -5.86
CA SER A 10 9.54 -2.68 -4.81
C SER A 10 10.47 -1.55 -4.40
N ASP A 11 10.46 -0.44 -5.12
CA ASP A 11 11.37 0.67 -4.81
C ASP A 11 10.84 1.51 -3.66
N ASP A 12 11.78 2.08 -2.92
CA ASP A 12 11.43 2.94 -1.79
C ASP A 12 10.66 4.16 -2.22
N ASN A 13 10.93 4.68 -3.40
CA ASN A 13 10.28 5.88 -3.90
C ASN A 13 9.20 5.57 -4.93
N TYR A 14 8.55 4.42 -4.80
CA TYR A 14 7.45 4.07 -5.67
C TYR A 14 6.38 5.17 -5.64
N SER A 15 5.88 5.54 -6.81
CA SER A 15 5.01 6.71 -6.93
C SER A 15 3.60 6.50 -6.40
N ASN A 16 3.13 5.26 -6.29
CA ASN A 16 1.75 4.98 -5.91
C ASN A 16 1.61 4.45 -4.49
N VAL A 17 2.43 4.92 -3.59
CA VAL A 17 2.29 4.59 -2.17
C VAL A 17 1.12 5.41 -1.61
N ILE A 18 0.18 4.72 -0.95
CA ILE A 18 -0.99 5.37 -0.39
C ILE A 18 -0.74 5.81 1.04
N VAL A 19 -0.22 4.91 1.87
CA VAL A 19 0.05 5.23 3.25
C VAL A 19 1.21 4.39 3.75
N ILE A 20 2.07 5.00 4.56
CA ILE A 20 3.17 4.31 5.23
C ILE A 20 2.75 4.14 6.67
N PHE A 21 2.47 2.89 7.06
CA PHE A 21 2.03 2.62 8.43
C PHE A 21 3.16 2.79 9.43
N ASN A 22 4.34 2.32 9.07
CA ASN A 22 5.53 2.42 9.91
C ASN A 22 6.72 2.11 9.00
N PRO A 23 7.96 2.13 9.54
CA PRO A 23 9.12 1.92 8.67
C PRO A 23 9.16 0.57 7.96
N ARG A 24 8.36 -0.39 8.39
CA ARG A 24 8.42 -1.73 7.81
C ARG A 24 7.19 -2.12 7.00
N TRP A 25 6.12 -1.32 7.03
CA TRP A 25 4.87 -1.66 6.38
C TRP A 25 4.30 -0.45 5.65
N ARG A 26 3.81 -0.67 4.45
CA ARG A 26 3.12 0.39 3.72
C ARG A 26 2.07 -0.23 2.82
N LEU A 27 1.10 0.59 2.40
CA LEU A 27 0.08 0.20 1.44
C LEU A 27 0.29 0.97 0.16
N SER A 28 0.27 0.28 -0.95
CA SER A 28 0.46 0.88 -2.26
C SER A 28 -0.64 0.44 -3.21
N LEU A 29 -0.85 1.24 -4.25
CA LEU A 29 -1.67 0.84 -5.38
C LEU A 29 -0.75 0.18 -6.39
N CYS A 30 -1.15 -0.95 -6.95
CA CYS A 30 -0.29 -1.63 -7.90
C CYS A 30 -0.13 -0.79 -9.15
N ARG A 31 0.89 -1.13 -9.92
CA ARG A 31 1.28 -0.35 -11.09
C ARG A 31 0.14 -0.20 -12.08
N ASP A 32 -0.65 -1.25 -12.23
CA ASP A 32 -1.76 -1.24 -13.18
C ASP A 32 -3.06 -0.72 -12.59
N GLY A 33 -3.07 -0.39 -11.30
CA GLY A 33 -4.25 0.18 -10.67
C GLY A 33 -5.38 -0.79 -10.43
N ILE A 34 -5.09 -2.09 -10.40
CA ILE A 34 -6.14 -3.10 -10.28
C ILE A 34 -6.23 -3.73 -8.91
N GLN A 35 -5.30 -3.42 -8.02
CA GLN A 35 -5.34 -3.95 -6.66
C GLN A 35 -4.47 -3.13 -5.74
N TRP A 36 -4.77 -3.21 -4.45
CA TRP A 36 -3.91 -2.63 -3.43
C TRP A 36 -2.91 -3.68 -2.96
N ILE A 37 -1.71 -3.24 -2.62
CA ILE A 37 -0.64 -4.11 -2.19
C ILE A 37 -0.20 -3.72 -0.79
N LEU A 38 -0.29 -4.67 0.14
CA LEU A 38 0.31 -4.48 1.45
C LEU A 38 1.75 -4.94 1.35
N GLN A 39 2.68 -4.04 1.60
CA GLN A 39 4.09 -4.30 1.41
C GLN A 39 4.85 -4.27 2.72
N GLN A 40 5.82 -5.16 2.82
CA GLN A 40 6.72 -5.22 3.96
C GLN A 40 8.14 -4.96 3.50
N LYS A 41 8.88 -4.19 4.29
CA LYS A 41 10.24 -3.84 3.95
C LYS A 41 11.20 -4.94 4.35
N GLU A 42 12.05 -5.33 3.43
CA GLU A 42 13.12 -6.28 3.67
C GLU A 42 14.44 -5.62 3.35
N ILE A 43 15.37 -5.72 4.26
CA ILE A 43 16.63 -5.00 4.11
C ILE A 43 17.70 -5.81 3.42
N SER A 44 17.59 -7.14 3.47
CA SER A 44 18.69 -8.00 3.04
C SER A 44 18.81 -8.15 1.53
N HIS A 45 17.86 -7.63 0.76
CA HIS A 45 17.89 -7.77 -0.69
C HIS A 45 17.91 -6.39 -1.34
N GLY A 46 18.30 -6.34 -2.59
CA GLY A 46 18.38 -5.06 -3.29
C GLY A 46 17.05 -4.36 -3.46
N MET A 47 15.95 -5.07 -3.35
CA MET A 47 14.62 -4.47 -3.46
C MET A 47 14.02 -4.38 -2.07
N PRO A 48 13.89 -3.17 -1.54
CA PRO A 48 13.50 -3.03 -0.13
C PRO A 48 12.07 -3.45 0.16
N TRP A 49 11.13 -3.30 -0.77
CA TRP A 49 9.73 -3.57 -0.48
C TRP A 49 9.24 -4.80 -1.22
N ARG A 50 8.50 -5.64 -0.50
CA ARG A 50 7.96 -6.85 -1.05
C ARG A 50 6.48 -6.92 -0.79
N GLY A 51 5.69 -7.29 -1.81
CA GLY A 51 4.25 -7.46 -1.66
C GLY A 51 3.97 -8.71 -0.83
N VAL A 52 3.20 -8.53 0.22
CA VAL A 52 2.85 -9.63 1.12
C VAL A 52 1.42 -10.08 0.88
N LYS A 53 0.52 -9.14 0.69
CA LYS A 53 -0.88 -9.42 0.46
C LYS A 53 -1.45 -8.45 -0.56
N TYR A 54 -2.46 -8.92 -1.29
CA TYR A 54 -3.08 -8.14 -2.36
C TYR A 54 -4.58 -8.08 -2.12
N PHE A 55 -5.17 -6.91 -2.33
CA PHE A 55 -6.57 -6.66 -2.00
C PHE A 55 -7.28 -5.95 -3.13
N ARG A 56 -8.55 -6.26 -3.30
CA ARG A 56 -9.40 -5.54 -4.22
C ARG A 56 -10.62 -4.93 -3.53
N SER A 57 -10.80 -5.20 -2.25
CA SER A 57 -11.89 -4.61 -1.47
C SER A 57 -11.33 -3.98 -0.21
N LYS A 58 -11.97 -2.90 0.21
CA LYS A 58 -11.57 -2.20 1.43
C LYS A 58 -11.85 -3.05 2.65
N GLU A 59 -12.91 -3.83 2.62
CA GLU A 59 -13.27 -4.66 3.75
C GLU A 59 -12.16 -5.65 4.09
N ALA A 60 -11.65 -6.35 3.08
CA ALA A 60 -10.57 -7.30 3.30
C ALA A 60 -9.31 -6.60 3.78
N LEU A 61 -9.05 -5.42 3.21
CA LEU A 61 -7.88 -4.63 3.59
C LEU A 61 -7.93 -4.22 5.05
N LEU A 62 -9.09 -3.73 5.49
CA LEU A 62 -9.25 -3.32 6.88
C LEU A 62 -9.09 -4.51 7.84
N ARG A 63 -9.61 -5.66 7.46
CA ARG A 63 -9.53 -6.84 8.31
C ARG A 63 -8.09 -7.28 8.51
N VAL A 64 -7.32 -7.33 7.43
CA VAL A 64 -5.94 -7.78 7.53
C VAL A 64 -5.07 -6.74 8.22
N CYS A 65 -5.23 -5.47 7.87
CA CYS A 65 -4.45 -4.42 8.51
C CYS A 65 -4.75 -4.33 10.00
N GLY A 66 -6.01 -4.54 10.37
CA GLY A 66 -6.37 -4.57 11.78
C GLY A 66 -5.73 -5.75 12.50
N SER A 67 -5.70 -6.90 11.84
CA SER A 67 -5.09 -8.10 12.39
C SER A 67 -3.59 -7.91 12.63
N LEU A 68 -2.94 -7.17 11.76
CA LEU A 68 -1.51 -6.89 11.89
C LEU A 68 -1.22 -5.68 12.75
N LYS A 69 -2.27 -5.09 13.32
CA LYS A 69 -2.15 -3.92 14.21
C LYS A 69 -1.55 -2.71 13.51
N LEU A 70 -1.85 -2.56 12.25
CA LEU A 70 -1.37 -1.42 11.48
C LEU A 70 -2.32 -0.23 11.58
N LEU A 71 -3.49 -0.40 12.17
CA LEU A 71 -4.50 0.63 12.25
C LEU A 71 -4.60 1.27 13.62
N SER A 72 -3.61 1.05 14.49
CA SER A 72 -3.63 1.66 15.80
C SER A 72 -3.41 3.17 15.73
N ASP A 73 -2.76 3.65 14.68
CA ASP A 73 -2.63 5.08 14.44
C ASP A 73 -3.89 5.58 13.74
N GLU A 74 -4.53 6.57 14.31
CA GLU A 74 -5.78 7.07 13.78
C GLU A 74 -5.62 7.64 12.37
N TYR A 75 -4.52 8.30 12.11
CA TYR A 75 -4.26 8.84 10.79
C TYR A 75 -4.21 7.72 9.75
N ASN A 76 -3.53 6.64 10.06
CA ASN A 76 -3.42 5.52 9.15
C ASN A 76 -4.78 4.89 8.87
N ARG A 77 -5.58 4.74 9.92
CA ARG A 77 -6.92 4.19 9.75
C ARG A 77 -7.77 5.10 8.88
N HIS A 78 -7.66 6.39 9.10
CA HIS A 78 -8.41 7.37 8.31
C HIS A 78 -8.08 7.25 6.82
N MET A 79 -6.79 7.08 6.51
CA MET A 79 -6.36 6.97 5.13
C MET A 79 -6.98 5.75 4.45
N ILE A 80 -7.05 4.64 5.17
CA ILE A 80 -7.64 3.43 4.61
C ILE A 80 -9.16 3.59 4.45
N GLU A 81 -9.81 4.18 5.43
CA GLU A 81 -11.25 4.32 5.38
C GLU A 81 -11.70 5.29 4.28
N ALA A 82 -10.81 6.16 3.84
CA ALA A 82 -11.13 7.09 2.77
C ALA A 82 -11.06 6.44 1.39
N LEU A 83 -10.55 5.22 1.31
CA LEU A 83 -10.48 4.52 0.02
C LEU A 83 -11.86 4.06 -0.41
N PRO A 84 -12.08 3.87 -1.72
CA PRO A 84 -13.35 3.32 -2.17
C PRO A 84 -13.51 1.88 -1.71
N ASP A 85 -14.76 1.43 -1.70
CA ASP A 85 -15.05 0.07 -1.23
C ASP A 85 -14.38 -0.99 -2.09
N ASN A 86 -14.27 -0.74 -3.37
CA ASN A 86 -13.65 -1.67 -4.30
C ASN A 86 -12.63 -0.96 -5.15
N ILE A 87 -11.57 -1.68 -5.48
CA ILE A 87 -10.50 -1.11 -6.27
C ILE A 87 -10.97 -0.71 -7.65
N THR A 88 -12.02 -1.34 -8.17
CA THR A 88 -12.54 -1.00 -9.48
C THR A 88 -13.02 0.43 -9.54
N ASP A 89 -13.44 0.99 -8.40
CA ASP A 89 -13.85 2.38 -8.37
C ASP A 89 -12.69 3.33 -8.60
N VAL A 90 -11.50 2.90 -8.21
CA VAL A 90 -10.30 3.69 -8.44
C VAL A 90 -9.87 3.60 -9.90
N ALA A 91 -9.91 2.41 -10.45
CA ALA A 91 -9.45 2.17 -11.81
C ALA A 91 -10.38 2.75 -12.85
N LYS A 92 -11.59 2.99 -12.46
CA LYS A 92 -12.59 3.47 -13.38
C LYS A 92 -12.48 4.98 -13.50
N LYS A 93 -11.76 5.43 -14.42
CA LYS A 93 -11.57 6.86 -14.52
C LYS A 93 -12.04 7.42 -15.81
#